data_552d5ddbb690ffcd90f363382140319f
#
_entry.id   552d5ddbb690ffcd90f363382140319f
#
_cell.length_a   1.000
_cell.length_b   1.000
_cell.length_c   1.000
_cell.angle_alpha   90.00
_cell.angle_beta   90.00
_cell.angle_gamma   90.00
#
_symmetry.space_group_name_H-M   'P 1'
#
loop_
_entity.id
_entity.type
_entity.pdbx_description
1 polymer ?
#
loop_
_entity_poly.entity_id
_entity_poly.type
_entity_poly.pdbx_seq_one_letter_code
_entity_poly.pdbx_strand_id
1 'polypeptide(L)'
;MRRYHETFRLWEYLLFTLVTLAVLCLCVCVGSVRIPLVDTLAYFAAKLTGDEPPAGLVSSILPIRLPRVLCVALTGAALSLAGAAMQGLLKNPLADGSTLGVSSGASLGAVIAIAFGVTLPGLPFAGTMSMAIVFAFLSLLVILGLSYKLDRSLSTNTIILIGVIFSMFVSSIMSIIITFAADKVQRITFWTMGSLSGSTYQNAAVLAGALAVCGAVILLHAQILNAFAVGEDNARQIGVDVKRAKLVLLVMVSVLIGVCVSVGGTIGFVGLVTPHMARMLVGPNHKRLLPASMFGGAVFLMLADLIARILLNPLELPIGVVTSFVGAIVFVVIFYQ
;
A
#
# COMPACT_ATOMS: atom_id res chain seq x y z
N MET A 1 5.86 -4.17 33.68
CA MET A 1 5.12 -3.30 32.73
C MET A 1 6.04 -2.20 32.21
N ARG A 2 6.46 -2.24 30.94
CA ARG A 2 7.17 -1.10 30.32
C ARG A 2 6.20 0.06 30.21
N ARG A 3 6.47 1.20 30.87
CA ARG A 3 5.71 2.45 30.67
C ARG A 3 5.98 2.94 29.25
N TYR A 4 5.12 2.58 28.29
CA TYR A 4 5.17 3.18 26.96
C TYR A 4 4.69 4.63 27.08
N HIS A 5 5.51 5.59 26.62
CA HIS A 5 5.05 6.96 26.41
C HIS A 5 3.91 6.95 25.37
N GLU A 6 2.97 7.87 25.49
CA GLU A 6 1.82 7.93 24.57
C GLU A 6 2.22 8.14 23.11
N THR A 7 3.33 8.84 22.88
CA THR A 7 3.89 9.14 21.55
C THR A 7 5.37 8.72 21.51
N PHE A 8 5.92 8.57 20.32
CA PHE A 8 7.35 8.38 20.14
C PHE A 8 8.14 9.64 20.52
N ARG A 9 9.34 9.44 21.03
CA ARG A 9 10.34 10.50 21.23
C ARG A 9 11.02 10.79 19.88
N LEU A 10 11.59 11.98 19.75
CA LEU A 10 12.29 12.41 18.53
C LEU A 10 13.36 11.41 18.06
N TRP A 11 14.14 10.86 18.99
CA TRP A 11 15.20 9.88 18.67
C TRP A 11 14.64 8.57 18.07
N GLU A 12 13.42 8.14 18.47
CA GLU A 12 12.77 6.95 17.91
C GLU A 12 12.36 7.20 16.44
N TYR A 13 11.84 8.39 16.14
CA TYR A 13 11.58 8.78 14.75
C TYR A 13 12.87 8.87 13.92
N LEU A 14 13.95 9.42 14.48
CA LEU A 14 15.25 9.45 13.84
C LEU A 14 15.78 8.05 13.54
N LEU A 15 15.62 7.11 14.47
CA LEU A 15 16.00 5.71 14.27
C LEU A 15 15.19 5.06 13.14
N PHE A 16 13.85 5.21 13.12
CA PHE A 16 13.02 4.68 12.04
C PHE A 16 13.41 5.26 10.70
N THR A 17 13.63 6.58 10.63
CA THR A 17 14.07 7.26 9.41
C THR A 17 15.43 6.74 8.96
N LEU A 18 16.39 6.60 9.86
CA LEU A 18 17.73 6.09 9.56
C LEU A 18 17.67 4.66 9.00
N VAL A 19 16.90 3.77 9.64
CA VAL A 19 16.71 2.40 9.16
C VAL A 19 16.07 2.37 7.78
N THR A 20 15.03 3.18 7.57
CA THR A 20 14.34 3.26 6.27
C THR A 20 15.28 3.79 5.17
N LEU A 21 16.09 4.81 5.46
CA LEU A 21 17.08 5.34 4.53
C LEU A 21 18.21 4.34 4.25
N ALA A 22 18.67 3.60 5.26
CA ALA A 22 19.66 2.56 5.08
C ALA A 22 19.16 1.43 4.15
N VAL A 23 17.92 0.98 4.35
CA VAL A 23 17.27 -0.03 3.47
C VAL A 23 17.04 0.53 2.07
N LEU A 24 16.60 1.79 1.95
CA LEU A 24 16.46 2.46 0.66
C LEU A 24 17.79 2.48 -0.09
N CYS A 25 18.86 2.90 0.57
CA CYS A 25 20.21 2.92 0.01
C CYS A 25 20.65 1.50 -0.43
N LEU A 26 20.42 0.49 0.41
CA LEU A 26 20.67 -0.91 0.07
C LEU A 26 19.91 -1.32 -1.21
N CYS A 27 18.62 -1.03 -1.31
CA CYS A 27 17.78 -1.40 -2.44
C CYS A 27 18.11 -0.62 -3.73
N VAL A 28 18.71 0.56 -3.60
CA VAL A 28 19.23 1.33 -4.74
C VAL A 28 20.56 0.73 -5.23
N CYS A 29 21.46 0.37 -4.32
CA CYS A 29 22.78 -0.19 -4.67
C CYS A 29 22.70 -1.66 -5.12
N VAL A 30 21.79 -2.46 -4.53
CA VAL A 30 21.67 -3.89 -4.79
C VAL A 30 20.43 -4.20 -5.62
N GLY A 31 20.58 -5.06 -6.62
CA GLY A 31 19.50 -5.54 -7.49
C GLY A 31 20.04 -6.56 -8.48
N SER A 32 19.39 -6.74 -9.64
CA SER A 32 19.88 -7.61 -10.73
C SER A 32 21.32 -7.25 -11.16
N VAL A 33 21.66 -5.97 -11.09
CA VAL A 33 23.03 -5.46 -11.25
C VAL A 33 23.42 -4.74 -9.97
N ARG A 34 24.63 -4.98 -9.46
CA ARG A 34 25.17 -4.29 -8.28
C ARG A 34 25.82 -2.98 -8.69
N ILE A 35 25.51 -1.90 -7.98
CA ILE A 35 26.12 -0.57 -8.15
C ILE A 35 26.87 -0.25 -6.86
N PRO A 36 28.17 0.08 -6.92
CA PRO A 36 28.93 0.51 -5.76
C PRO A 36 28.30 1.74 -5.11
N LEU A 37 28.31 1.78 -3.77
CA LEU A 37 27.78 2.93 -3.02
C LEU A 37 28.51 4.22 -3.39
N VAL A 38 29.84 4.14 -3.60
CA VAL A 38 30.67 5.29 -3.98
C VAL A 38 30.19 5.90 -5.29
N ASP A 39 29.90 5.08 -6.30
CA ASP A 39 29.42 5.53 -7.61
C ASP A 39 28.01 6.13 -7.52
N THR A 40 27.15 5.54 -6.66
CA THR A 40 25.82 6.07 -6.38
C THR A 40 25.91 7.46 -5.74
N LEU A 41 26.78 7.65 -4.76
CA LEU A 41 27.00 8.95 -4.11
C LEU A 41 27.62 9.97 -5.08
N ALA A 42 28.58 9.54 -5.91
CA ALA A 42 29.19 10.40 -6.93
C ALA A 42 28.14 10.88 -7.97
N TYR A 43 27.20 9.99 -8.37
CA TYR A 43 26.10 10.37 -9.25
C TYR A 43 25.21 11.47 -8.65
N PHE A 44 24.84 11.32 -7.38
CA PHE A 44 24.02 12.35 -6.71
C PHE A 44 24.80 13.64 -6.50
N ALA A 45 26.08 13.57 -6.14
CA ALA A 45 26.93 14.75 -5.99
C ALA A 45 27.01 15.52 -7.31
N ALA A 46 27.30 14.84 -8.43
CA ALA A 46 27.37 15.46 -9.76
C ALA A 46 26.03 16.13 -10.14
N LYS A 47 24.90 15.48 -9.86
CA LYS A 47 23.57 16.07 -10.11
C LYS A 47 23.29 17.31 -9.28
N LEU A 48 23.82 17.42 -8.05
CA LEU A 48 23.64 18.56 -7.17
C LEU A 48 24.55 19.73 -7.56
N THR A 49 25.79 19.44 -8.03
CA THR A 49 26.76 20.44 -8.48
C THR A 49 26.52 20.91 -9.92
N GLY A 50 25.67 20.20 -10.68
CA GLY A 50 25.43 20.50 -12.09
C GLY A 50 26.49 19.90 -13.03
N ASP A 51 27.35 19.03 -12.49
CA ASP A 51 28.40 18.32 -13.27
C ASP A 51 27.80 17.13 -14.03
N GLU A 52 28.55 16.62 -15.01
CA GLU A 52 28.17 15.39 -15.70
C GLU A 52 28.29 14.18 -14.77
N PRO A 53 27.25 13.36 -14.63
CA PRO A 53 27.32 12.14 -13.82
C PRO A 53 28.40 11.18 -14.34
N PRO A 54 29.01 10.36 -13.45
CA PRO A 54 30.02 9.37 -13.85
C PRO A 54 29.49 8.50 -15.00
N ALA A 55 30.29 8.35 -16.05
CA ALA A 55 29.93 7.48 -17.17
C ALA A 55 29.86 6.02 -16.72
N GLY A 56 28.93 5.22 -17.27
CA GLY A 56 28.86 3.78 -17.00
C GLY A 56 27.46 3.30 -16.57
N LEU A 57 27.43 2.14 -15.95
CA LEU A 57 26.18 1.45 -15.54
C LEU A 57 25.31 2.28 -14.57
N VAL A 58 25.94 3.10 -13.73
CA VAL A 58 25.27 3.95 -12.75
C VAL A 58 24.30 4.91 -13.43
N SER A 59 24.75 5.63 -14.45
CA SER A 59 23.97 6.63 -15.18
C SER A 59 22.80 6.03 -15.95
N SER A 60 22.88 4.75 -16.33
CA SER A 60 21.81 4.05 -17.03
C SER A 60 20.79 3.42 -16.09
N ILE A 61 21.24 2.89 -14.93
CA ILE A 61 20.42 2.10 -14.03
C ILE A 61 19.72 2.97 -12.98
N LEU A 62 20.41 3.96 -12.43
CA LEU A 62 19.91 4.76 -11.31
C LEU A 62 18.64 5.55 -11.64
N PRO A 63 18.48 6.16 -12.84
CA PRO A 63 17.25 6.83 -13.24
C PRO A 63 16.00 5.94 -13.28
N ILE A 64 16.18 4.64 -13.49
CA ILE A 64 15.10 3.64 -13.53
C ILE A 64 14.86 3.07 -12.14
N ARG A 65 15.94 2.78 -11.40
CA ARG A 65 15.88 2.10 -10.10
C ARG A 65 15.40 3.01 -8.98
N LEU A 66 15.82 4.27 -8.96
CA LEU A 66 15.46 5.20 -7.88
C LEU A 66 13.96 5.48 -7.81
N PRO A 67 13.25 5.84 -8.90
CA PRO A 67 11.80 6.03 -8.84
C PRO A 67 11.06 4.75 -8.42
N ARG A 68 11.53 3.56 -8.87
CA ARG A 68 10.98 2.27 -8.43
C ARG A 68 11.08 2.11 -6.91
N VAL A 69 12.28 2.25 -6.34
CA VAL A 69 12.51 2.07 -4.89
C VAL A 69 11.70 3.09 -4.08
N LEU A 70 11.59 4.33 -4.54
CA LEU A 70 10.75 5.36 -3.92
C LEU A 70 9.26 4.96 -3.96
N CYS A 71 8.74 4.51 -5.11
CA CYS A 71 7.36 4.05 -5.22
C CYS A 71 7.11 2.83 -4.32
N VAL A 72 8.05 1.89 -4.24
CA VAL A 72 7.97 0.73 -3.35
C VAL A 72 7.88 1.17 -1.88
N ALA A 73 8.77 2.07 -1.44
CA ALA A 73 8.77 2.58 -0.07
C ALA A 73 7.45 3.28 0.27
N LEU A 74 6.96 4.17 -0.61
CA LEU A 74 5.72 4.91 -0.43
C LEU A 74 4.49 3.99 -0.42
N THR A 75 4.44 3.02 -1.34
CA THR A 75 3.36 2.02 -1.39
C THR A 75 3.35 1.16 -0.13
N GLY A 76 4.52 0.70 0.33
CA GLY A 76 4.64 -0.07 1.57
C GLY A 76 4.16 0.71 2.80
N ALA A 77 4.58 1.97 2.92
CA ALA A 77 4.12 2.87 3.99
C ALA A 77 2.60 3.08 3.93
N ALA A 78 2.06 3.34 2.74
CA ALA A 78 0.66 3.64 2.52
C ALA A 78 -0.24 2.43 2.83
N LEU A 79 0.07 1.25 2.28
CA LEU A 79 -0.69 0.03 2.52
C LEU A 79 -0.66 -0.40 3.98
N SER A 80 0.50 -0.27 4.64
CA SER A 80 0.64 -0.60 6.05
C SER A 80 -0.12 0.36 6.97
N LEU A 81 -0.07 1.66 6.69
CA LEU A 81 -0.85 2.67 7.42
C LEU A 81 -2.35 2.41 7.25
N ALA A 82 -2.80 2.18 6.01
CA ALA A 82 -4.18 1.85 5.69
C ALA A 82 -4.64 0.58 6.42
N GLY A 83 -3.81 -0.47 6.42
CA GLY A 83 -4.06 -1.71 7.14
C GLY A 83 -4.18 -1.51 8.65
N ALA A 84 -3.25 -0.75 9.26
CA ALA A 84 -3.30 -0.43 10.69
C ALA A 84 -4.59 0.32 11.08
N ALA A 85 -4.99 1.29 10.26
CA ALA A 85 -6.24 2.03 10.46
C ALA A 85 -7.46 1.12 10.32
N MET A 86 -7.48 0.24 9.32
CA MET A 86 -8.58 -0.72 9.09
C MET A 86 -8.72 -1.72 10.24
N GLN A 87 -7.60 -2.28 10.73
CA GLN A 87 -7.61 -3.19 11.86
C GLN A 87 -8.18 -2.53 13.12
N GLY A 88 -7.82 -1.25 13.35
CA GLY A 88 -8.38 -0.47 14.47
C GLY A 88 -9.85 -0.14 14.28
N LEU A 89 -10.23 0.30 13.08
CA LEU A 89 -11.59 0.70 12.73
C LEU A 89 -12.58 -0.47 12.81
N LEU A 90 -12.20 -1.61 12.20
CA LEU A 90 -13.06 -2.80 12.12
C LEU A 90 -12.87 -3.75 13.32
N LYS A 91 -11.98 -3.43 14.27
CA LYS A 91 -11.65 -4.30 15.40
C LYS A 91 -11.34 -5.73 14.98
N ASN A 92 -10.75 -5.87 13.81
CA ASN A 92 -10.40 -7.15 13.24
C ASN A 92 -8.92 -7.13 12.83
N PRO A 93 -8.05 -7.93 13.44
CA PRO A 93 -6.63 -7.97 13.11
C PRO A 93 -6.36 -8.50 11.70
N LEU A 94 -7.35 -9.13 11.06
CA LEU A 94 -7.30 -9.64 9.70
C LEU A 94 -7.81 -8.64 8.65
N ALA A 95 -8.23 -7.45 9.07
CA ALA A 95 -8.71 -6.44 8.15
C ALA A 95 -7.55 -5.80 7.39
N ASP A 96 -7.71 -5.72 6.08
CA ASP A 96 -6.80 -5.04 5.16
C ASP A 96 -7.57 -4.35 4.02
N GLY A 97 -6.84 -3.85 3.02
CA GLY A 97 -7.45 -3.20 1.87
C GLY A 97 -8.35 -4.07 1.00
N SER A 98 -8.15 -5.39 1.03
CA SER A 98 -8.96 -6.34 0.26
C SER A 98 -10.34 -6.53 0.89
N THR A 99 -10.45 -6.42 2.20
CA THR A 99 -11.72 -6.62 2.94
C THR A 99 -12.77 -5.56 2.63
N LEU A 100 -12.35 -4.38 2.15
CA LEU A 100 -13.28 -3.32 1.71
C LEU A 100 -13.75 -3.48 0.26
N GLY A 101 -13.14 -4.36 -0.53
CA GLY A 101 -13.49 -4.51 -1.96
C GLY A 101 -12.98 -3.39 -2.89
N VAL A 102 -12.34 -2.35 -2.36
CA VAL A 102 -11.82 -1.22 -3.16
C VAL A 102 -10.68 -1.68 -4.08
N SER A 103 -9.80 -2.56 -3.59
CA SER A 103 -8.74 -3.16 -4.42
C SER A 103 -9.32 -3.98 -5.58
N SER A 104 -10.41 -4.70 -5.36
CA SER A 104 -11.11 -5.46 -6.41
C SER A 104 -11.67 -4.54 -7.47
N GLY A 105 -12.29 -3.42 -7.06
CA GLY A 105 -12.77 -2.41 -8.00
C GLY A 105 -11.65 -1.76 -8.82
N ALA A 106 -10.54 -1.38 -8.18
CA ALA A 106 -9.37 -0.87 -8.88
C ALA A 106 -8.86 -1.89 -9.92
N SER A 107 -8.82 -3.16 -9.56
CA SER A 107 -8.41 -4.26 -10.46
C SER A 107 -9.36 -4.40 -11.64
N LEU A 108 -10.66 -4.29 -11.42
CA LEU A 108 -11.64 -4.33 -12.51
C LEU A 108 -11.41 -3.18 -13.51
N GLY A 109 -11.20 -1.97 -13.01
CA GLY A 109 -10.88 -0.81 -13.87
C GLY A 109 -9.64 -1.02 -14.72
N ALA A 110 -8.58 -1.57 -14.13
CA ALA A 110 -7.34 -1.89 -14.83
C ALA A 110 -7.54 -3.03 -15.85
N VAL A 111 -8.26 -4.09 -15.49
CA VAL A 111 -8.57 -5.20 -16.39
C VAL A 111 -9.38 -4.71 -17.61
N ILE A 112 -10.37 -3.85 -17.39
CA ILE A 112 -11.14 -3.21 -18.48
C ILE A 112 -10.20 -2.40 -19.37
N ALA A 113 -9.33 -1.56 -18.77
CA ALA A 113 -8.41 -0.73 -19.55
C ALA A 113 -7.45 -1.56 -20.38
N ILE A 114 -6.92 -2.66 -19.86
CA ILE A 114 -6.01 -3.56 -20.56
C ILE A 114 -6.77 -4.34 -21.66
N ALA A 115 -7.96 -4.87 -21.34
CA ALA A 115 -8.76 -5.67 -22.27
C ALA A 115 -9.20 -4.87 -23.48
N PHE A 116 -9.68 -3.64 -23.27
CA PHE A 116 -10.18 -2.78 -24.33
C PHE A 116 -9.14 -1.81 -24.90
N GLY A 117 -7.89 -1.85 -24.40
CA GLY A 117 -6.81 -1.00 -24.91
C GLY A 117 -7.01 0.50 -24.62
N VAL A 118 -7.59 0.84 -23.47
CA VAL A 118 -7.78 2.25 -23.08
C VAL A 118 -6.43 2.91 -22.86
N THR A 119 -6.12 3.89 -23.71
CA THR A 119 -4.89 4.68 -23.62
C THR A 119 -5.23 6.17 -23.58
N LEU A 120 -4.42 6.95 -22.87
CA LEU A 120 -4.49 8.41 -22.93
C LEU A 120 -3.39 8.93 -23.87
N PRO A 121 -3.69 9.87 -24.76
CA PRO A 121 -2.71 10.44 -25.68
C PRO A 121 -1.49 10.99 -24.90
N GLY A 122 -0.29 10.57 -25.31
CA GLY A 122 0.96 10.98 -24.67
C GLY A 122 1.33 10.31 -23.34
N LEU A 123 0.46 9.46 -22.78
CA LEU A 123 0.66 8.79 -21.49
C LEU A 123 0.14 7.34 -21.53
N PRO A 124 0.88 6.41 -22.12
CA PRO A 124 0.37 5.04 -22.38
C PRO A 124 -0.03 4.25 -21.12
N PHE A 125 0.60 4.51 -19.95
CA PHE A 125 0.25 3.87 -18.69
C PHE A 125 -0.85 4.59 -17.91
N ALA A 126 -1.14 5.86 -18.25
CA ALA A 126 -2.13 6.67 -17.54
C ALA A 126 -3.57 6.16 -17.75
N GLY A 127 -3.86 5.48 -18.86
CA GLY A 127 -5.17 4.89 -19.11
C GLY A 127 -5.53 3.82 -18.07
N THR A 128 -4.65 2.86 -17.85
CA THR A 128 -4.85 1.79 -16.85
C THR A 128 -4.93 2.36 -15.44
N MET A 129 -4.04 3.29 -15.10
CA MET A 129 -4.00 3.95 -13.79
C MET A 129 -5.28 4.77 -13.54
N SER A 130 -5.72 5.58 -14.50
CA SER A 130 -6.93 6.39 -14.37
C SER A 130 -8.18 5.53 -14.20
N MET A 131 -8.32 4.46 -15.00
CA MET A 131 -9.44 3.53 -14.88
C MET A 131 -9.42 2.82 -13.53
N ALA A 132 -8.25 2.40 -13.03
CA ALA A 132 -8.13 1.81 -11.71
C ALA A 132 -8.57 2.77 -10.59
N ILE A 133 -8.17 4.04 -10.65
CA ILE A 133 -8.59 5.07 -9.68
C ILE A 133 -10.09 5.32 -9.74
N VAL A 134 -10.66 5.49 -10.93
CA VAL A 134 -12.10 5.73 -11.12
C VAL A 134 -12.92 4.57 -10.57
N PHE A 135 -12.54 3.33 -10.90
CA PHE A 135 -13.23 2.15 -10.43
C PHE A 135 -13.03 1.88 -8.93
N ALA A 136 -11.87 2.21 -8.36
CA ALA A 136 -11.67 2.20 -6.92
C ALA A 136 -12.65 3.15 -6.21
N PHE A 137 -12.80 4.37 -6.74
CA PHE A 137 -13.74 5.36 -6.18
C PHE A 137 -15.20 4.92 -6.35
N LEU A 138 -15.58 4.43 -7.53
CA LEU A 138 -16.94 3.90 -7.76
C LEU A 138 -17.24 2.73 -6.83
N SER A 139 -16.29 1.83 -6.63
CA SER A 139 -16.44 0.71 -5.68
C SER A 139 -16.67 1.19 -4.27
N LEU A 140 -15.92 2.19 -3.81
CA LEU A 140 -16.12 2.80 -2.51
C LEU A 140 -17.54 3.35 -2.37
N LEU A 141 -18.03 4.10 -3.38
CA LEU A 141 -19.39 4.66 -3.36
C LEU A 141 -20.46 3.57 -3.32
N VAL A 142 -20.31 2.51 -4.11
CA VAL A 142 -21.23 1.37 -4.13
C VAL A 142 -21.25 0.66 -2.78
N ILE A 143 -20.08 0.34 -2.24
CA ILE A 143 -19.94 -0.39 -0.97
C ILE A 143 -20.50 0.43 0.18
N LEU A 144 -20.14 1.71 0.29
CA LEU A 144 -20.69 2.58 1.34
C LEU A 144 -22.18 2.84 1.17
N GLY A 145 -22.66 3.03 -0.07
CA GLY A 145 -24.06 3.23 -0.37
C GLY A 145 -24.92 2.02 -0.01
N LEU A 146 -24.49 0.81 -0.38
CA LEU A 146 -25.16 -0.44 -0.02
C LEU A 146 -25.10 -0.69 1.48
N SER A 147 -23.93 -0.52 2.11
CA SER A 147 -23.78 -0.68 3.55
C SER A 147 -24.69 0.26 4.33
N TYR A 148 -24.79 1.53 3.91
CA TYR A 148 -25.66 2.51 4.56
C TYR A 148 -27.16 2.21 4.34
N LYS A 149 -27.54 1.69 3.17
CA LYS A 149 -28.92 1.31 2.87
C LYS A 149 -29.39 0.12 3.69
N LEU A 150 -28.50 -0.85 3.92
CA LEU A 150 -28.77 -2.06 4.71
C LEU A 150 -28.71 -1.79 6.21
N ASP A 151 -27.74 -0.99 6.62
CA ASP A 151 -27.51 -0.65 8.03
C ASP A 151 -27.04 0.80 8.16
N ARG A 152 -27.97 1.66 8.61
CA ARG A 152 -27.70 3.09 8.81
C ARG A 152 -26.62 3.38 9.87
N SER A 153 -26.30 2.39 10.72
CA SER A 153 -25.24 2.52 11.72
C SER A 153 -23.84 2.31 11.15
N LEU A 154 -23.74 1.79 9.92
CA LEU A 154 -22.48 1.38 9.30
C LEU A 154 -21.72 0.39 10.21
N SER A 155 -22.40 -0.66 10.68
CA SER A 155 -21.75 -1.67 11.51
C SER A 155 -20.59 -2.34 10.76
N THR A 156 -19.58 -2.71 11.51
CA THR A 156 -18.37 -3.37 10.99
C THR A 156 -18.72 -4.62 10.19
N ASN A 157 -19.65 -5.44 10.69
CA ASN A 157 -20.04 -6.69 10.03
C ASN A 157 -20.71 -6.44 8.68
N THR A 158 -21.57 -5.43 8.59
CA THR A 158 -22.23 -5.06 7.32
C THR A 158 -21.22 -4.57 6.30
N ILE A 159 -20.27 -3.73 6.69
CA ILE A 159 -19.23 -3.22 5.78
C ILE A 159 -18.37 -4.36 5.23
N ILE A 160 -17.92 -5.28 6.11
CA ILE A 160 -17.10 -6.43 5.70
C ILE A 160 -17.92 -7.34 4.77
N LEU A 161 -19.16 -7.67 5.13
CA LEU A 161 -20.03 -8.53 4.33
C LEU A 161 -20.23 -7.98 2.91
N ILE A 162 -20.58 -6.70 2.80
CA ILE A 162 -20.76 -6.04 1.50
C ILE A 162 -19.47 -5.99 0.71
N GLY A 163 -18.33 -5.70 1.37
CA GLY A 163 -17.01 -5.69 0.72
C GLY A 163 -16.63 -7.06 0.13
N VAL A 164 -16.87 -8.13 0.87
CA VAL A 164 -16.61 -9.52 0.39
C VAL A 164 -17.53 -9.88 -0.78
N ILE A 165 -18.86 -9.65 -0.65
CA ILE A 165 -19.82 -9.94 -1.72
C ILE A 165 -19.48 -9.13 -2.99
N PHE A 166 -19.14 -7.85 -2.83
CA PHE A 166 -18.74 -7.00 -3.93
C PHE A 166 -17.45 -7.52 -4.61
N SER A 167 -16.46 -7.94 -3.83
CA SER A 167 -15.21 -8.52 -4.37
C SER A 167 -15.46 -9.80 -5.17
N MET A 168 -16.34 -10.68 -4.69
CA MET A 168 -16.72 -11.91 -5.41
C MET A 168 -17.44 -11.58 -6.72
N PHE A 169 -18.37 -10.62 -6.70
CA PHE A 169 -19.09 -10.16 -7.89
C PHE A 169 -18.11 -9.57 -8.93
N VAL A 170 -17.21 -8.68 -8.50
CA VAL A 170 -16.18 -8.09 -9.36
C VAL A 170 -15.25 -9.14 -9.93
N SER A 171 -14.83 -10.13 -9.14
CA SER A 171 -14.00 -11.25 -9.62
C SER A 171 -14.68 -12.05 -10.71
N SER A 172 -16.00 -12.27 -10.60
CA SER A 172 -16.78 -12.95 -11.65
C SER A 172 -16.81 -12.13 -12.95
N ILE A 173 -17.00 -10.81 -12.85
CA ILE A 173 -16.94 -9.91 -14.03
C ILE A 173 -15.54 -9.95 -14.67
N MET A 174 -14.48 -9.87 -13.86
CA MET A 174 -13.10 -9.95 -14.38
C MET A 174 -12.86 -11.27 -15.11
N SER A 175 -13.35 -12.40 -14.59
CA SER A 175 -13.22 -13.71 -15.24
C SER A 175 -13.90 -13.74 -16.61
N ILE A 176 -15.09 -13.14 -16.74
CA ILE A 176 -15.79 -13.00 -18.01
C ILE A 176 -14.95 -12.16 -18.98
N ILE A 177 -14.45 -10.99 -18.55
CA ILE A 177 -13.64 -10.10 -19.40
C ILE A 177 -12.37 -10.83 -19.90
N ILE A 178 -11.69 -11.54 -19.00
CA ILE A 178 -10.46 -12.29 -19.31
C ILE A 178 -10.74 -13.37 -20.36
N THR A 179 -11.90 -14.04 -20.27
CA THR A 179 -12.30 -15.08 -21.26
C THR A 179 -12.43 -14.50 -22.66
N PHE A 180 -12.96 -13.29 -22.81
CA PHE A 180 -13.10 -12.61 -24.10
C PHE A 180 -11.82 -11.90 -24.57
N ALA A 181 -10.87 -11.62 -23.66
CA ALA A 181 -9.60 -10.94 -23.96
C ALA A 181 -8.42 -11.93 -23.92
N ALA A 182 -8.56 -13.09 -24.58
CA ALA A 182 -7.60 -14.19 -24.52
C ALA A 182 -6.17 -13.79 -24.95
N ASP A 183 -6.02 -12.87 -25.89
CA ASP A 183 -4.75 -12.32 -26.37
C ASP A 183 -4.04 -11.43 -25.32
N LYS A 184 -4.74 -10.99 -24.28
CA LYS A 184 -4.22 -10.09 -23.22
C LYS A 184 -4.12 -10.73 -21.85
N VAL A 185 -4.43 -12.02 -21.72
CA VAL A 185 -4.42 -12.76 -20.45
C VAL A 185 -3.10 -12.60 -19.72
N GLN A 186 -1.97 -12.77 -20.41
CA GLN A 186 -0.66 -12.63 -19.80
C GLN A 186 -0.45 -11.24 -19.18
N ARG A 187 -0.80 -10.18 -19.92
CA ARG A 187 -0.65 -8.79 -19.43
C ARG A 187 -1.56 -8.51 -18.22
N ILE A 188 -2.79 -8.98 -18.26
CA ILE A 188 -3.75 -8.85 -17.16
C ILE A 188 -3.24 -9.60 -15.94
N THR A 189 -2.76 -10.83 -16.10
CA THR A 189 -2.25 -11.66 -15.02
C THR A 189 -1.04 -11.00 -14.35
N PHE A 190 -0.04 -10.56 -15.12
CA PHE A 190 1.12 -9.87 -14.57
C PHE A 190 0.73 -8.60 -13.83
N TRP A 191 -0.24 -7.83 -14.34
CA TRP A 191 -0.70 -6.62 -13.68
C TRP A 191 -1.40 -6.95 -12.34
N THR A 192 -2.25 -7.98 -12.33
CA THR A 192 -2.96 -8.41 -11.11
C THR A 192 -2.05 -9.04 -10.05
N MET A 193 -0.87 -9.55 -10.44
CA MET A 193 0.15 -10.04 -9.51
C MET A 193 0.91 -8.92 -8.80
N GLY A 194 0.74 -7.68 -9.23
CA GLY A 194 1.40 -6.50 -8.68
C GLY A 194 2.86 -6.35 -9.09
N SER A 195 3.20 -5.20 -9.64
CA SER A 195 4.57 -4.86 -10.03
C SER A 195 4.78 -3.34 -10.01
N LEU A 196 5.93 -2.92 -9.51
CA LEU A 196 6.38 -1.53 -9.50
C LEU A 196 7.59 -1.31 -10.43
N SER A 197 7.87 -2.26 -11.33
CA SER A 197 9.05 -2.23 -12.21
C SER A 197 9.05 -1.04 -13.18
N GLY A 198 7.89 -0.61 -13.66
CA GLY A 198 7.73 0.53 -14.57
C GLY A 198 7.44 1.88 -13.89
N SER A 199 7.74 2.00 -12.59
CA SER A 199 7.44 3.22 -11.82
C SER A 199 8.28 4.40 -12.24
N THR A 200 7.66 5.58 -12.25
CA THR A 200 8.24 6.88 -12.60
C THR A 200 8.24 7.82 -11.41
N TYR A 201 8.95 8.95 -11.51
CA TYR A 201 8.88 10.01 -10.51
C TYR A 201 7.48 10.62 -10.39
N GLN A 202 6.70 10.63 -11.46
CA GLN A 202 5.29 11.07 -11.42
C GLN A 202 4.46 10.14 -10.53
N ASN A 203 4.66 8.82 -10.66
CA ASN A 203 4.00 7.84 -9.80
C ASN A 203 4.40 8.04 -8.32
N ALA A 204 5.69 8.29 -8.06
CA ALA A 204 6.17 8.60 -6.72
C ALA A 204 5.53 9.88 -6.16
N ALA A 205 5.38 10.93 -6.96
CA ALA A 205 4.72 12.16 -6.55
C ALA A 205 3.23 11.95 -6.21
N VAL A 206 2.51 11.16 -7.02
CA VAL A 206 1.10 10.82 -6.76
C VAL A 206 0.97 10.01 -5.45
N LEU A 207 1.82 9.00 -5.25
CA LEU A 207 1.83 8.20 -4.02
C LEU A 207 2.19 9.05 -2.79
N ALA A 208 3.20 9.92 -2.91
CA ALA A 208 3.60 10.83 -1.84
C ALA A 208 2.48 11.83 -1.49
N GLY A 209 1.83 12.42 -2.48
CA GLY A 209 0.69 13.31 -2.29
C GLY A 209 -0.49 12.62 -1.61
N ALA A 210 -0.86 11.42 -2.07
CA ALA A 210 -1.91 10.62 -1.45
C ALA A 210 -1.56 10.24 0.00
N LEU A 211 -0.31 9.80 0.24
CA LEU A 211 0.16 9.46 1.59
C LEU A 211 0.21 10.68 2.50
N ALA A 212 0.65 11.83 2.00
CA ALA A 212 0.68 13.07 2.78
C ALA A 212 -0.74 13.51 3.20
N VAL A 213 -1.70 13.53 2.27
CA VAL A 213 -3.06 13.99 2.56
C VAL A 213 -3.83 12.95 3.37
N CYS A 214 -3.98 11.74 2.85
CA CYS A 214 -4.78 10.70 3.51
C CYS A 214 -4.08 10.21 4.78
N GLY A 215 -2.75 10.07 4.75
CA GLY A 215 -1.95 9.65 5.89
C GLY A 215 -2.02 10.65 7.03
N ALA A 216 -1.94 11.95 6.76
CA ALA A 216 -2.10 12.98 7.79
C ALA A 216 -3.47 12.88 8.47
N VAL A 217 -4.56 12.73 7.69
CA VAL A 217 -5.91 12.56 8.25
C VAL A 217 -5.99 11.31 9.11
N ILE A 218 -5.46 10.16 8.65
CA ILE A 218 -5.46 8.90 9.41
C ILE A 218 -4.67 9.08 10.73
N LEU A 219 -3.49 9.70 10.69
CA LEU A 219 -2.65 9.94 11.87
C LEU A 219 -3.34 10.85 12.89
N LEU A 220 -4.05 11.89 12.44
CA LEU A 220 -4.83 12.78 13.31
C LEU A 220 -5.99 12.04 13.99
N HIS A 221 -6.50 10.96 13.41
CA HIS A 221 -7.56 10.14 13.99
C HIS A 221 -7.05 9.02 14.91
N ALA A 222 -5.76 8.98 15.25
CA ALA A 222 -5.18 7.92 16.08
C ALA A 222 -5.87 7.78 17.45
N GLN A 223 -6.29 8.87 18.09
CA GLN A 223 -7.02 8.81 19.36
C GLN A 223 -8.44 8.24 19.20
N ILE A 224 -9.10 8.54 18.08
CA ILE A 224 -10.42 7.99 17.77
C ILE A 224 -10.32 6.47 17.53
N LEU A 225 -9.26 6.01 16.85
CA LEU A 225 -8.97 4.58 16.70
C LEU A 225 -8.70 3.89 18.04
N ASN A 226 -8.02 4.57 18.99
CA ASN A 226 -7.87 4.05 20.34
C ASN A 226 -9.22 3.96 21.07
N ALA A 227 -10.10 4.94 20.90
CA ALA A 227 -11.44 4.90 21.48
C ALA A 227 -12.28 3.76 20.89
N PHE A 228 -12.19 3.52 19.57
CA PHE A 228 -12.85 2.38 18.92
C PHE A 228 -12.34 1.02 19.44
N ALA A 229 -11.08 0.90 19.78
CA ALA A 229 -10.53 -0.34 20.35
C ALA A 229 -11.22 -0.75 21.66
N VAL A 230 -11.65 0.24 22.48
CA VAL A 230 -12.40 0.00 23.73
C VAL A 230 -13.87 -0.33 23.48
N GLY A 231 -14.46 0.18 22.39
CA GLY A 231 -15.85 -0.07 22.01
C GLY A 231 -16.49 1.16 21.36
N GLU A 232 -17.38 0.93 20.40
CA GLU A 232 -18.08 2.03 19.73
C GLU A 232 -19.03 2.79 20.67
N ASP A 233 -19.69 2.09 21.55
CA ASP A 233 -20.61 2.70 22.54
C ASP A 233 -19.82 3.52 23.57
N ASN A 234 -18.68 3.03 24.01
CA ASN A 234 -17.77 3.78 24.88
C ASN A 234 -17.22 5.03 24.16
N ALA A 235 -16.87 4.90 22.86
CA ALA A 235 -16.43 6.04 22.07
C ALA A 235 -17.53 7.12 21.93
N ARG A 236 -18.80 6.72 21.77
CA ARG A 236 -19.94 7.64 21.77
C ARG A 236 -20.11 8.36 23.11
N GLN A 237 -19.98 7.65 24.22
CA GLN A 237 -20.12 8.23 25.57
C GLN A 237 -19.09 9.32 25.87
N ILE A 238 -17.88 9.23 25.29
CA ILE A 238 -16.84 10.25 25.42
C ILE A 238 -16.94 11.34 24.33
N GLY A 239 -18.05 11.39 23.58
CA GLY A 239 -18.35 12.45 22.62
C GLY A 239 -17.81 12.25 21.21
N VAL A 240 -17.35 11.05 20.83
CA VAL A 240 -16.91 10.76 19.45
C VAL A 240 -18.11 10.56 18.53
N ASP A 241 -18.18 11.32 17.45
CA ASP A 241 -19.12 11.03 16.35
C ASP A 241 -18.60 9.81 15.56
N VAL A 242 -19.01 8.63 16.03
CA VAL A 242 -18.56 7.33 15.48
C VAL A 242 -18.86 7.21 14.00
N LYS A 243 -20.04 7.66 13.55
CA LYS A 243 -20.45 7.55 12.14
C LYS A 243 -19.57 8.40 11.23
N ARG A 244 -19.37 9.67 11.59
CA ARG A 244 -18.53 10.60 10.82
C ARG A 244 -17.07 10.14 10.80
N ALA A 245 -16.55 9.70 11.94
CA ALA A 245 -15.18 9.22 12.04
C ALA A 245 -14.95 7.96 11.18
N LYS A 246 -15.88 7.00 11.21
CA LYS A 246 -15.83 5.82 10.33
C LYS A 246 -15.83 6.21 8.86
N LEU A 247 -16.74 7.09 8.45
CA LEU A 247 -16.83 7.52 7.06
C LEU A 247 -15.54 8.18 6.59
N VAL A 248 -14.99 9.11 7.37
CA VAL A 248 -13.73 9.79 7.03
C VAL A 248 -12.59 8.79 6.89
N LEU A 249 -12.42 7.89 7.87
CA LEU A 249 -11.35 6.90 7.83
C LEU A 249 -11.51 5.92 6.67
N LEU A 250 -12.74 5.42 6.40
CA LEU A 250 -13.01 4.53 5.26
C LEU A 250 -12.68 5.21 3.94
N VAL A 251 -13.05 6.47 3.76
CA VAL A 251 -12.75 7.24 2.54
C VAL A 251 -11.23 7.42 2.40
N MET A 252 -10.54 7.87 3.45
CA MET A 252 -9.08 8.11 3.39
C MET A 252 -8.29 6.83 3.12
N VAL A 253 -8.63 5.74 3.80
CA VAL A 253 -8.03 4.43 3.58
C VAL A 253 -8.29 3.95 2.15
N SER A 254 -9.52 4.07 1.67
CA SER A 254 -9.89 3.61 0.33
C SER A 254 -9.19 4.40 -0.78
N VAL A 255 -9.07 5.71 -0.64
CA VAL A 255 -8.31 6.56 -1.57
C VAL A 255 -6.85 6.11 -1.59
N LEU A 256 -6.25 5.91 -0.42
CA LEU A 256 -4.86 5.52 -0.29
C LEU A 256 -4.59 4.15 -0.94
N ILE A 257 -5.46 3.17 -0.69
CA ILE A 257 -5.39 1.84 -1.33
C ILE A 257 -5.62 1.94 -2.83
N GLY A 258 -6.62 2.70 -3.27
CA GLY A 258 -6.94 2.87 -4.70
C GLY A 258 -5.75 3.44 -5.48
N VAL A 259 -5.07 4.44 -4.92
CA VAL A 259 -3.85 5.02 -5.52
C VAL A 259 -2.72 3.99 -5.54
N CYS A 260 -2.48 3.24 -4.45
CA CYS A 260 -1.44 2.21 -4.42
C CYS A 260 -1.69 1.14 -5.49
N VAL A 261 -2.93 0.63 -5.57
CA VAL A 261 -3.30 -0.40 -6.55
C VAL A 261 -3.23 0.13 -7.98
N SER A 262 -3.59 1.38 -8.22
CA SER A 262 -3.52 1.97 -9.57
C SER A 262 -2.09 2.09 -10.11
N VAL A 263 -1.11 2.30 -9.23
CA VAL A 263 0.31 2.43 -9.59
C VAL A 263 1.00 1.06 -9.69
N GLY A 264 0.74 0.16 -8.73
CA GLY A 264 1.52 -1.07 -8.56
C GLY A 264 0.74 -2.37 -8.76
N GLY A 265 -0.56 -2.32 -9.13
CA GLY A 265 -1.41 -3.51 -9.11
C GLY A 265 -1.72 -3.98 -7.68
N THR A 266 -2.21 -5.20 -7.54
CA THR A 266 -2.58 -5.72 -6.22
C THR A 266 -1.36 -6.24 -5.47
N ILE A 267 -1.09 -5.64 -4.30
CA ILE A 267 -0.01 -6.06 -3.40
C ILE A 267 -0.65 -6.42 -2.07
N GLY A 268 -0.71 -7.72 -1.79
CA GLY A 268 -1.33 -8.25 -0.57
C GLY A 268 -0.35 -8.34 0.61
N PHE A 269 -0.92 -8.68 1.77
CA PHE A 269 -0.21 -8.97 3.03
C PHE A 269 0.52 -7.80 3.70
N VAL A 270 0.92 -6.75 2.99
CA VAL A 270 1.63 -5.60 3.58
C VAL A 270 0.79 -4.95 4.68
N GLY A 271 -0.48 -4.62 4.37
CA GLY A 271 -1.41 -4.03 5.32
C GLY A 271 -1.91 -4.96 6.41
N LEU A 272 -1.69 -6.27 6.26
CA LEU A 272 -2.05 -7.27 7.25
C LEU A 272 -0.91 -7.51 8.24
N VAL A 273 0.27 -7.86 7.71
CA VAL A 273 1.41 -8.37 8.48
C VAL A 273 2.15 -7.25 9.20
N THR A 274 2.46 -6.16 8.50
CA THR A 274 3.32 -5.12 9.06
C THR A 274 2.70 -4.37 10.25
N PRO A 275 1.39 -4.04 10.29
CA PRO A 275 0.78 -3.48 11.49
C PRO A 275 0.75 -4.47 12.66
N HIS A 276 0.59 -5.74 12.37
CA HIS A 276 0.61 -6.76 13.43
C HIS A 276 2.00 -6.86 14.06
N MET A 277 3.06 -6.94 13.25
CA MET A 277 4.46 -6.90 13.73
C MET A 277 4.75 -5.60 14.50
N ALA A 278 4.31 -4.47 13.98
CA ALA A 278 4.47 -3.18 14.65
C ALA A 278 3.78 -3.18 16.02
N ARG A 279 2.58 -3.76 16.14
CA ARG A 279 1.83 -3.87 17.41
C ARG A 279 2.57 -4.69 18.45
N MET A 280 3.26 -5.75 18.04
CA MET A 280 4.10 -6.56 18.96
C MET A 280 5.29 -5.75 19.48
N LEU A 281 5.87 -4.87 18.67
CA LEU A 281 7.05 -4.08 19.05
C LEU A 281 6.71 -2.83 19.87
N VAL A 282 5.68 -2.08 19.46
CA VAL A 282 5.39 -0.75 20.01
C VAL A 282 4.09 -0.69 20.83
N GLY A 283 3.33 -1.80 20.88
CA GLY A 283 2.06 -1.91 21.60
C GLY A 283 0.85 -1.47 20.77
N PRO A 284 -0.36 -1.53 21.34
CA PRO A 284 -1.61 -1.33 20.60
C PRO A 284 -2.02 0.14 20.44
N ASN A 285 -1.33 1.09 21.06
CA ASN A 285 -1.69 2.51 20.98
C ASN A 285 -1.46 3.06 19.57
N HIS A 286 -2.52 3.51 18.90
CA HIS A 286 -2.47 3.98 17.52
C HIS A 286 -1.58 5.22 17.30
N LYS A 287 -1.33 6.04 18.33
CA LYS A 287 -0.36 7.15 18.23
C LYS A 287 1.07 6.66 17.92
N ARG A 288 1.40 5.44 18.35
CA ARG A 288 2.69 4.78 18.06
C ARG A 288 2.57 3.77 16.94
N LEU A 289 1.46 3.01 16.92
CA LEU A 289 1.23 1.94 15.96
C LEU A 289 1.20 2.45 14.51
N LEU A 290 0.49 3.54 14.24
CA LEU A 290 0.35 4.06 12.88
C LEU A 290 1.70 4.51 12.28
N PRO A 291 2.52 5.36 12.94
CA PRO A 291 3.84 5.70 12.41
C PRO A 291 4.78 4.48 12.30
N ALA A 292 4.80 3.60 13.30
CA ALA A 292 5.63 2.38 13.24
C ALA A 292 5.24 1.48 12.07
N SER A 293 3.93 1.37 11.79
CA SER A 293 3.42 0.62 10.64
C SER A 293 3.86 1.24 9.32
N MET A 294 3.85 2.56 9.19
CA MET A 294 4.34 3.25 7.98
C MET A 294 5.80 2.92 7.68
N PHE A 295 6.68 3.09 8.67
CA PHE A 295 8.11 2.81 8.50
C PHE A 295 8.34 1.31 8.28
N GLY A 296 7.68 0.45 9.07
CA GLY A 296 7.76 -1.01 8.92
C GLY A 296 7.28 -1.49 7.56
N GLY A 297 6.18 -0.91 7.05
CA GLY A 297 5.64 -1.23 5.72
C GLY A 297 6.56 -0.81 4.59
N ALA A 298 7.17 0.39 4.68
CA ALA A 298 8.17 0.83 3.71
C ALA A 298 9.36 -0.14 3.65
N VAL A 299 9.92 -0.49 4.81
CA VAL A 299 11.06 -1.43 4.92
C VAL A 299 10.67 -2.81 4.40
N PHE A 300 9.52 -3.35 4.83
CA PHE A 300 9.06 -4.67 4.42
C PHE A 300 8.91 -4.77 2.90
N LEU A 301 8.24 -3.79 2.28
CA LEU A 301 7.99 -3.84 0.85
C LEU A 301 9.26 -3.60 0.03
N MET A 302 10.19 -2.73 0.49
CA MET A 302 11.50 -2.56 -0.13
C MET A 302 12.33 -3.85 -0.11
N LEU A 303 12.33 -4.58 1.00
CA LEU A 303 13.02 -5.86 1.10
C LEU A 303 12.35 -6.93 0.22
N ALA A 304 11.02 -6.97 0.16
CA ALA A 304 10.29 -7.87 -0.73
C ALA A 304 10.58 -7.57 -2.21
N ASP A 305 10.64 -6.29 -2.62
CA ASP A 305 11.04 -5.89 -3.97
C ASP A 305 12.50 -6.27 -4.27
N LEU A 306 13.40 -6.13 -3.30
CA LEU A 306 14.79 -6.56 -3.45
C LEU A 306 14.86 -8.08 -3.71
N ILE A 307 14.15 -8.88 -2.92
CA ILE A 307 14.05 -10.34 -3.11
C ILE A 307 13.48 -10.65 -4.50
N ALA A 308 12.40 -9.98 -4.91
CA ALA A 308 11.77 -10.16 -6.21
C ALA A 308 12.74 -9.94 -7.39
N ARG A 309 13.69 -9.00 -7.24
CA ARG A 309 14.70 -8.66 -8.27
C ARG A 309 15.89 -9.58 -8.31
N ILE A 310 16.24 -10.25 -7.20
CA ILE A 310 17.50 -11.02 -7.11
C ILE A 310 17.29 -12.54 -7.13
N LEU A 311 16.09 -13.02 -6.72
CA LEU A 311 15.86 -14.45 -6.44
C LEU A 311 15.99 -15.33 -7.69
N LEU A 312 15.45 -14.87 -8.83
CA LEU A 312 15.45 -15.63 -10.09
C LEU A 312 16.17 -14.88 -11.22
N ASN A 313 17.17 -14.06 -10.90
CA ASN A 313 17.93 -13.28 -11.89
C ASN A 313 18.34 -14.15 -13.12
N PRO A 314 18.05 -13.75 -14.38
CA PRO A 314 17.61 -12.41 -14.82
C PRO A 314 16.10 -12.15 -14.81
N LEU A 315 15.26 -13.11 -14.43
CA LEU A 315 13.82 -12.95 -14.35
C LEU A 315 13.44 -12.21 -13.05
N GLU A 316 12.53 -11.25 -13.15
CA GLU A 316 11.96 -10.58 -11.99
C GLU A 316 10.62 -11.20 -11.60
N LEU A 317 10.44 -11.50 -10.34
CA LEU A 317 9.14 -11.92 -9.80
C LEU A 317 8.21 -10.72 -9.57
N PRO A 318 6.88 -10.87 -9.79
CA PRO A 318 5.93 -9.89 -9.32
C PRO A 318 6.03 -9.71 -7.81
N ILE A 319 6.06 -8.46 -7.33
CA ILE A 319 6.26 -8.15 -5.90
C ILE A 319 5.13 -8.72 -5.03
N GLY A 320 3.89 -8.73 -5.55
CA GLY A 320 2.73 -9.28 -4.85
C GLY A 320 2.84 -10.79 -4.59
N VAL A 321 3.52 -11.53 -5.45
CA VAL A 321 3.81 -12.97 -5.23
C VAL A 321 4.75 -13.14 -4.05
N VAL A 322 5.83 -12.33 -4.01
CA VAL A 322 6.82 -12.38 -2.91
C VAL A 322 6.19 -11.97 -1.59
N THR A 323 5.41 -10.87 -1.57
CA THR A 323 4.73 -10.40 -0.35
C THR A 323 3.70 -11.41 0.15
N SER A 324 2.97 -12.08 -0.75
CA SER A 324 1.99 -13.09 -0.38
C SER A 324 2.67 -14.33 0.21
N PHE A 325 3.76 -14.80 -0.41
CA PHE A 325 4.50 -15.97 0.08
C PHE A 325 5.14 -15.69 1.44
N VAL A 326 5.94 -14.62 1.54
CA VAL A 326 6.61 -14.24 2.80
C VAL A 326 5.58 -13.87 3.87
N GLY A 327 4.56 -13.09 3.48
CA GLY A 327 3.51 -12.64 4.39
C GLY A 327 2.71 -13.79 4.99
N ALA A 328 2.36 -14.80 4.19
CA ALA A 328 1.64 -15.98 4.68
C ALA A 328 2.47 -16.75 5.72
N ILE A 329 3.76 -16.98 5.45
CA ILE A 329 4.66 -17.65 6.39
C ILE A 329 4.77 -16.86 7.70
N VAL A 330 5.07 -15.56 7.60
CA VAL A 330 5.21 -14.68 8.77
C VAL A 330 3.91 -14.66 9.58
N PHE A 331 2.77 -14.60 8.90
CA PHE A 331 1.46 -14.58 9.54
C PHE A 331 1.20 -15.87 10.33
N VAL A 332 1.46 -17.06 9.75
CA VAL A 332 1.32 -18.35 10.45
C VAL A 332 2.22 -18.41 11.67
N VAL A 333 3.49 -17.99 11.55
CA VAL A 333 4.44 -17.99 12.67
C VAL A 333 3.96 -17.08 13.82
N ILE A 334 3.43 -15.89 13.48
CA ILE A 334 2.91 -14.94 14.48
C ILE A 334 1.67 -15.50 15.21
N PHE A 335 0.79 -16.22 14.52
CA PHE A 335 -0.42 -16.79 15.12
C PHE A 335 -0.15 -18.07 15.93
N TYR A 336 0.99 -18.71 15.74
CA TYR A 336 1.37 -19.91 16.49
C TYR A 336 2.04 -19.56 17.85
N GLN A 337 2.43 -18.31 18.07
CA GLN A 337 3.00 -17.80 19.33
C GLN A 337 1.92 -17.20 20.24
#